data_92d88a52df0bfe54b9bd527e1c9c1d95
#
_entry.id   92d88a52df0bfe54b9bd527e1c9c1d95
#
_cell.length_a   1.000
_cell.length_b   1.000
_cell.length_c   1.000
_cell.angle_alpha   90.00
_cell.angle_beta   90.00
_cell.angle_gamma   90.00
#
_symmetry.space_group_name_H-M   'P 1'
#
loop_
_entity.id
_entity.type
_entity.pdbx_description
1 polymer ?
#
loop_
_entity_poly.entity_id
_entity_poly.type
_entity_poly.pdbx_seq_one_letter_code
_entity_poly.pdbx_strand_id
1 'polypeptide(L)'
;MKPEILKKTKIVCTIGPASEDPAVLEELINNGMNVARLNFSHGTHEEHLAKIKTIRRIRRKLNVPVAIMLDTKGPEIRTGNFKVDEIYLKPGDIFTLTTRDVEGDQSIVSVSYEGLPEDVSVGSEIYIDDGLVQLEVVEIKDGTDVVCKALNNGILSDHKGVNLPGSKTNLPAITPKDVDDIKFGIENDIDIIAASFVRKKEDVYDIRKVLEDHGGEHIKIISKIESQEGVDNLDEIIEASDGIMVARGDLGVEIRTELIPLVQKEVIRKCNDAAKPVITATQMLDSMIRNPRPTRAETTDVANAIIDGTDCVMLSGETAGGKYPIEAVKTMRNICITTELSDDFYQNIYDVKIHSANTTTNSIARSTKNIAEELNAKAIISCTASGNTSRVISKFKPKTNIIAATISDRVARQLSIVWGVYPIVIQEATETDELIERAIVGALAEDYVEEGDLTVVTAGIPLGVSGTSNLIKVHVIGDILTSGTGIGSKSVSGKVVIGSTKKELEGKFEEGDIIVAKFTDSDITEYIEKASAVVTETGGLTSHTAVAAVHFGIPAVVGAVNVINLVEEGETITVDPIGGVIYKGETKVI
;
A
#
# COMPACT_ATOMS: atom_id res chain seq x y z
N MET A 1 -0.74 21.10 -4.56
CA MET A 1 -0.75 20.32 -5.83
C MET A 1 -0.07 18.99 -5.58
N LYS A 2 -0.77 17.88 -5.77
CA LYS A 2 -0.16 16.53 -5.72
C LYS A 2 0.77 16.35 -6.92
N PRO A 3 1.78 15.47 -6.82
CA PRO A 3 2.64 15.19 -7.96
C PRO A 3 1.81 14.57 -9.09
N GLU A 4 2.07 14.96 -10.32
CA GLU A 4 1.41 14.46 -11.54
C GLU A 4 1.45 12.93 -11.65
N ILE A 5 2.52 12.32 -11.14
CA ILE A 5 2.70 10.87 -11.08
C ILE A 5 2.75 10.43 -9.62
N LEU A 6 1.79 9.60 -9.23
CA LEU A 6 1.69 9.02 -7.90
C LEU A 6 2.47 7.69 -7.84
N LYS A 7 3.38 7.57 -6.88
CA LYS A 7 4.13 6.33 -6.59
C LYS A 7 3.21 5.29 -5.96
N LYS A 8 3.04 4.12 -6.56
CA LYS A 8 2.14 3.04 -6.09
C LYS A 8 2.77 2.16 -5.03
N THR A 9 4.01 1.69 -5.21
CA THR A 9 4.77 0.95 -4.19
C THR A 9 5.05 1.83 -2.99
N LYS A 10 4.78 1.35 -1.79
CA LYS A 10 4.91 2.13 -0.55
C LYS A 10 6.33 2.05 0.00
N ILE A 11 6.74 3.05 0.76
CA ILE A 11 8.07 3.12 1.37
C ILE A 11 7.93 3.11 2.89
N VAL A 12 8.55 2.12 3.52
CA VAL A 12 8.73 2.03 4.97
C VAL A 12 10.11 2.56 5.32
N CYS A 13 10.19 3.51 6.26
CA CYS A 13 11.47 4.07 6.73
C CYS A 13 11.64 3.82 8.22
N THR A 14 12.79 3.29 8.63
CA THR A 14 13.15 3.16 10.04
C THR A 14 13.60 4.51 10.56
N ILE A 15 12.97 4.96 11.66
CA ILE A 15 13.26 6.24 12.28
C ILE A 15 14.28 6.04 13.40
N GLY A 16 15.40 6.73 13.28
CA GLY A 16 16.49 6.69 14.23
C GLY A 16 17.26 8.02 14.28
N PRO A 17 18.48 8.04 14.84
CA PRO A 17 19.23 9.28 15.05
C PRO A 17 19.41 10.17 13.81
N ALA A 18 19.46 9.58 12.61
CA ALA A 18 19.61 10.32 11.35
C ALA A 18 18.31 10.96 10.85
N SER A 19 17.15 10.54 11.36
CA SER A 19 15.83 10.91 10.83
C SER A 19 14.80 11.34 11.88
N GLU A 20 15.15 11.35 13.16
CA GLU A 20 14.24 11.78 14.24
C GLU A 20 14.07 13.31 14.34
N ASP A 21 14.99 14.09 13.75
CA ASP A 21 14.84 15.54 13.64
C ASP A 21 13.54 15.89 12.88
N PRO A 22 12.70 16.80 13.41
CA PRO A 22 11.42 17.12 12.79
C PRO A 22 11.51 17.62 11.35
N ALA A 23 12.54 18.36 10.97
CA ALA A 23 12.70 18.87 9.62
C ALA A 23 13.10 17.73 8.66
N VAL A 24 14.00 16.86 9.09
CA VAL A 24 14.37 15.67 8.30
C VAL A 24 13.17 14.76 8.13
N LEU A 25 12.41 14.49 9.20
CA LEU A 25 11.23 13.64 9.14
C LEU A 25 10.14 14.21 8.20
N GLU A 26 9.93 15.52 8.20
CA GLU A 26 9.03 16.20 7.26
C GLU A 26 9.51 16.01 5.81
N GLU A 27 10.80 16.12 5.55
CA GLU A 27 11.39 15.87 4.24
C GLU A 27 11.25 14.40 3.81
N LEU A 28 11.39 13.41 4.71
CA LEU A 28 11.16 12.01 4.38
C LEU A 28 9.71 11.76 3.93
N ILE A 29 8.74 12.34 4.63
CA ILE A 29 7.32 12.25 4.29
C ILE A 29 7.06 12.89 2.92
N ASN A 30 7.53 14.12 2.70
CA ASN A 30 7.36 14.85 1.44
C ASN A 30 8.03 14.13 0.25
N ASN A 31 9.09 13.36 0.51
CA ASN A 31 9.76 12.56 -0.51
C ASN A 31 9.21 11.15 -0.67
N GLY A 32 8.14 10.77 0.02
CA GLY A 32 7.36 9.57 -0.26
C GLY A 32 7.40 8.47 0.79
N MET A 33 7.85 8.75 2.01
CA MET A 33 7.68 7.84 3.15
C MET A 33 6.18 7.65 3.45
N ASN A 34 5.74 6.42 3.55
CA ASN A 34 4.36 6.05 3.86
C ASN A 34 4.20 5.48 5.28
N VAL A 35 5.26 4.84 5.80
CA VAL A 35 5.26 4.19 7.11
C VAL A 35 6.54 4.55 7.86
N ALA A 36 6.39 4.98 9.11
CA ALA A 36 7.49 5.20 10.05
C ALA A 36 7.65 3.95 10.93
N ARG A 37 8.74 3.18 10.72
CA ARG A 37 9.08 2.00 11.53
C ARG A 37 9.91 2.42 12.72
N LEU A 38 9.51 1.98 13.91
CA LEU A 38 10.22 2.13 15.17
C LEU A 38 10.74 0.76 15.61
N ASN A 39 12.07 0.60 15.67
CA ASN A 39 12.70 -0.67 16.05
C ASN A 39 12.89 -0.75 17.57
N PHE A 40 12.08 -1.58 18.23
CA PHE A 40 12.10 -1.76 19.69
C PHE A 40 13.21 -2.72 20.18
N SER A 41 14.03 -3.24 19.28
CA SER A 41 15.30 -3.88 19.69
C SER A 41 16.27 -2.89 20.34
N HIS A 42 16.09 -1.58 20.07
CA HIS A 42 16.95 -0.50 20.56
C HIS A 42 16.11 0.64 21.13
N GLY A 43 16.70 1.38 22.06
CA GLY A 43 16.08 2.56 22.67
C GLY A 43 15.12 2.24 23.81
N THR A 44 14.61 3.28 24.44
CA THR A 44 13.66 3.21 25.56
C THR A 44 12.25 3.64 25.13
N HIS A 45 11.24 3.32 25.94
CA HIS A 45 9.86 3.76 25.68
C HIS A 45 9.74 5.29 25.61
N GLU A 46 10.51 6.04 26.39
CA GLU A 46 10.53 7.51 26.39
C GLU A 46 11.04 8.04 25.05
N GLU A 47 12.11 7.46 24.50
CA GLU A 47 12.68 7.84 23.20
C GLU A 47 11.68 7.52 22.07
N HIS A 48 11.05 6.34 22.10
CA HIS A 48 10.01 5.98 21.14
C HIS A 48 8.78 6.89 21.24
N LEU A 49 8.36 7.26 22.45
CA LEU A 49 7.26 8.20 22.66
C LEU A 49 7.54 9.58 22.05
N ALA A 50 8.77 10.08 22.18
CA ALA A 50 9.17 11.34 21.56
C ALA A 50 9.07 11.28 20.03
N LYS A 51 9.54 10.19 19.41
CA LYS A 51 9.42 9.92 17.96
C LYS A 51 7.95 9.84 17.53
N ILE A 52 7.12 9.07 18.24
CA ILE A 52 5.68 8.95 17.97
C ILE A 52 4.98 10.32 17.98
N LYS A 53 5.25 11.15 19.00
CA LYS A 53 4.68 12.50 19.09
C LYS A 53 5.11 13.38 17.93
N THR A 54 6.36 13.31 17.51
CA THR A 54 6.89 14.06 16.37
C THR A 54 6.25 13.64 15.07
N ILE A 55 6.16 12.32 14.78
CA ILE A 55 5.50 11.77 13.59
C ILE A 55 4.04 12.24 13.53
N ARG A 56 3.30 12.14 14.63
CA ARG A 56 1.90 12.57 14.71
C ARG A 56 1.71 14.05 14.46
N ARG A 57 2.59 14.89 14.98
CA ARG A 57 2.54 16.32 14.74
C ARG A 57 2.75 16.66 13.27
N ILE A 58 3.74 16.04 12.63
CA ILE A 58 4.10 16.31 11.23
C ILE A 58 3.03 15.77 10.29
N ARG A 59 2.55 14.52 10.47
CA ARG A 59 1.49 13.96 9.61
C ARG A 59 0.19 14.77 9.66
N ARG A 60 -0.16 15.34 10.84
CA ARG A 60 -1.31 16.24 10.97
C ARG A 60 -1.07 17.56 10.24
N LYS A 61 0.14 18.16 10.38
CA LYS A 61 0.52 19.39 9.67
C LYS A 61 0.41 19.22 8.15
N LEU A 62 0.83 18.08 7.63
CA LEU A 62 0.87 17.78 6.20
C LEU A 62 -0.45 17.17 5.67
N ASN A 63 -1.39 16.86 6.54
CA ASN A 63 -2.63 16.15 6.22
C ASN A 63 -2.39 14.83 5.43
N VAL A 64 -1.48 13.99 5.91
CA VAL A 64 -1.10 12.73 5.25
C VAL A 64 -1.24 11.53 6.19
N PRO A 65 -1.71 10.37 5.71
CA PRO A 65 -1.96 9.18 6.53
C PRO A 65 -0.71 8.31 6.72
N VAL A 66 0.37 8.87 7.30
CA VAL A 66 1.57 8.10 7.61
C VAL A 66 1.29 7.16 8.78
N ALA A 67 1.50 5.85 8.57
CA ALA A 67 1.34 4.84 9.61
C ALA A 67 2.56 4.76 10.53
N ILE A 68 2.34 4.35 11.78
CA ILE A 68 3.41 4.05 12.74
C ILE A 68 3.46 2.55 12.94
N MET A 69 4.63 1.96 12.68
CA MET A 69 4.91 0.54 12.83
C MET A 69 5.87 0.31 14.00
N LEU A 70 5.45 -0.49 14.97
CA LEU A 70 6.29 -1.02 16.04
C LEU A 70 6.88 -2.36 15.58
N ASP A 71 8.19 -2.45 15.53
CA ASP A 71 8.91 -3.68 15.19
C ASP A 71 9.46 -4.30 16.48
N THR A 72 8.96 -5.48 16.85
CA THR A 72 9.31 -6.15 18.10
C THR A 72 10.73 -6.69 18.03
N LYS A 73 11.36 -6.86 19.20
CA LYS A 73 12.67 -7.49 19.26
C LYS A 73 12.61 -8.98 18.92
N GLY A 74 11.59 -9.67 19.44
CA GLY A 74 11.43 -11.11 19.31
C GLY A 74 12.41 -11.94 20.17
N PRO A 75 12.25 -13.26 20.13
CA PRO A 75 13.06 -14.20 20.91
C PRO A 75 14.41 -14.49 20.23
N GLU A 76 15.38 -13.65 20.46
CA GLU A 76 16.75 -13.84 19.96
C GLU A 76 17.59 -14.67 20.93
N ILE A 77 18.41 -15.57 20.38
CA ILE A 77 19.49 -16.24 21.11
C ILE A 77 20.73 -15.35 21.02
N ARG A 78 21.37 -15.06 22.14
CA ARG A 78 22.60 -14.25 22.18
C ARG A 78 23.66 -14.87 23.04
N THR A 79 24.94 -14.62 22.70
CA THR A 79 26.06 -14.91 23.56
C THR A 79 26.05 -14.03 24.82
N GLY A 80 26.62 -14.50 25.90
CA GLY A 80 26.86 -13.72 27.12
C GLY A 80 28.04 -12.76 26.98
N ASN A 81 28.53 -12.29 28.14
CA ASN A 81 29.73 -11.43 28.23
C ASN A 81 31.01 -12.24 28.15
N PHE A 82 32.06 -11.61 27.63
CA PHE A 82 33.42 -12.13 27.61
C PHE A 82 34.31 -11.40 28.64
N LYS A 83 35.35 -12.09 29.13
CA LYS A 83 36.37 -11.50 30.00
C LYS A 83 37.24 -10.44 29.32
N VAL A 84 37.24 -10.45 27.98
CA VAL A 84 38.02 -9.56 27.12
C VAL A 84 37.08 -8.99 26.04
N ASP A 85 37.42 -7.86 25.48
CA ASP A 85 36.58 -7.19 24.49
C ASP A 85 36.27 -8.03 23.25
N GLU A 86 37.27 -8.84 22.82
CA GLU A 86 37.17 -9.70 21.64
C GLU A 86 38.00 -10.97 21.80
N ILE A 87 37.52 -12.10 21.26
CA ILE A 87 38.25 -13.33 21.07
C ILE A 87 38.39 -13.70 19.60
N TYR A 88 39.44 -14.42 19.23
CA TYR A 88 39.71 -14.87 17.88
C TYR A 88 39.54 -16.38 17.76
N LEU A 89 38.68 -16.84 16.85
CA LEU A 89 38.55 -18.26 16.49
C LEU A 89 39.17 -18.52 15.13
N LYS A 90 39.80 -19.66 14.98
CA LYS A 90 40.39 -20.18 13.72
C LYS A 90 39.71 -21.47 13.33
N PRO A 91 39.71 -21.84 12.03
CA PRO A 91 39.21 -23.14 11.60
C PRO A 91 39.86 -24.28 12.38
N GLY A 92 39.06 -25.14 12.97
CA GLY A 92 39.46 -26.27 13.78
C GLY A 92 39.54 -26.01 15.28
N ASP A 93 39.45 -24.79 15.75
CA ASP A 93 39.38 -24.47 17.18
C ASP A 93 38.11 -25.08 17.78
N ILE A 94 38.25 -25.60 19.01
CA ILE A 94 37.10 -26.09 19.78
C ILE A 94 36.56 -24.95 20.65
N PHE A 95 35.27 -24.67 20.54
CA PHE A 95 34.60 -23.63 21.27
C PHE A 95 33.27 -24.13 21.82
N THR A 96 32.95 -23.83 23.07
CA THR A 96 31.78 -24.36 23.75
C THR A 96 30.74 -23.25 23.95
N LEU A 97 29.52 -23.49 23.50
CA LEU A 97 28.34 -22.70 23.87
C LEU A 97 27.65 -23.39 25.04
N THR A 98 27.42 -22.68 26.12
CA THR A 98 26.86 -23.30 27.35
C THR A 98 25.63 -22.55 27.84
N THR A 99 24.65 -23.28 28.39
CA THR A 99 23.48 -22.69 29.06
C THR A 99 23.79 -22.29 30.53
N ARG A 100 24.99 -22.64 31.03
CA ARG A 100 25.47 -22.23 32.36
C ARG A 100 25.84 -20.74 32.32
N ASP A 101 25.61 -20.02 33.41
CA ASP A 101 26.05 -18.64 33.57
C ASP A 101 27.58 -18.60 33.81
N VAL A 102 28.33 -18.35 32.73
CA VAL A 102 29.79 -18.26 32.75
C VAL A 102 30.23 -17.00 31.96
N GLU A 103 31.24 -16.33 32.49
CA GLU A 103 31.91 -15.26 31.75
C GLU A 103 32.82 -15.91 30.69
N GLY A 104 32.60 -15.56 29.42
CA GLY A 104 33.22 -16.18 28.26
C GLY A 104 34.73 -15.94 28.16
N ASP A 105 35.42 -16.86 27.52
CA ASP A 105 36.83 -16.74 27.17
C ASP A 105 37.13 -17.43 25.83
N GLN A 106 38.38 -17.70 25.50
CA GLN A 106 38.80 -18.30 24.23
C GLN A 106 38.19 -19.70 23.97
N SER A 107 37.58 -20.35 24.96
CA SER A 107 37.12 -21.74 24.89
C SER A 107 35.62 -21.94 25.11
N ILE A 108 34.96 -21.00 25.75
CA ILE A 108 33.55 -21.13 26.19
C ILE A 108 32.87 -19.77 26.31
N VAL A 109 31.56 -19.72 26.06
CA VAL A 109 30.69 -18.58 26.38
C VAL A 109 29.28 -19.08 26.72
N SER A 110 28.61 -18.38 27.64
CA SER A 110 27.18 -18.60 27.92
C SER A 110 26.30 -18.17 26.75
N VAL A 111 25.12 -18.78 26.65
CA VAL A 111 24.05 -18.35 25.70
C VAL A 111 22.76 -18.12 26.44
N SER A 112 21.93 -17.21 25.93
CA SER A 112 20.65 -16.79 26.55
C SER A 112 19.54 -17.84 26.46
N TYR A 113 19.72 -18.91 25.69
CA TYR A 113 18.70 -19.92 25.42
C TYR A 113 19.02 -21.25 26.10
N GLU A 114 18.25 -21.61 27.13
CA GLU A 114 18.44 -22.82 27.91
C GLU A 114 18.19 -24.12 27.12
N GLY A 115 17.28 -24.07 26.11
CA GLY A 115 16.94 -25.21 25.26
C GLY A 115 17.97 -25.55 24.17
N LEU A 116 19.05 -24.77 24.03
CA LEU A 116 20.05 -24.99 22.96
C LEU A 116 20.53 -26.44 22.84
N PRO A 117 20.92 -27.16 23.94
CA PRO A 117 21.41 -28.53 23.84
C PRO A 117 20.36 -29.55 23.38
N GLU A 118 19.05 -29.22 23.55
CA GLU A 118 17.95 -30.09 23.17
C GLU A 118 17.56 -29.89 21.69
N ASP A 119 17.75 -28.67 21.16
CA ASP A 119 17.34 -28.29 19.81
C ASP A 119 18.40 -28.49 18.73
N VAL A 120 19.65 -28.80 19.13
CA VAL A 120 20.76 -29.11 18.21
C VAL A 120 21.21 -30.57 18.31
N SER A 121 21.88 -31.05 17.30
CA SER A 121 22.48 -32.39 17.26
C SER A 121 23.92 -32.33 16.73
N VAL A 122 24.71 -33.40 16.94
CA VAL A 122 26.05 -33.50 16.35
C VAL A 122 25.94 -33.38 14.83
N GLY A 123 26.74 -32.47 14.25
CA GLY A 123 26.71 -32.10 12.84
C GLY A 123 25.80 -30.92 12.52
N SER A 124 25.03 -30.40 13.50
CA SER A 124 24.28 -29.13 13.29
C SER A 124 25.26 -27.97 13.15
N GLU A 125 24.93 -27.03 12.29
CA GLU A 125 25.65 -25.76 12.16
C GLU A 125 25.07 -24.71 13.12
N ILE A 126 25.92 -23.88 13.69
CA ILE A 126 25.56 -22.73 14.52
C ILE A 126 26.31 -21.53 13.98
N TYR A 127 25.56 -20.45 13.71
CA TYR A 127 26.11 -19.21 13.21
C TYR A 127 26.04 -18.12 14.27
N ILE A 128 27.13 -17.34 14.41
CA ILE A 128 27.20 -16.23 15.37
C ILE A 128 27.58 -14.97 14.63
N ASP A 129 27.03 -13.82 15.09
CA ASP A 129 27.23 -12.49 14.51
C ASP A 129 26.83 -12.45 13.02
N ASP A 130 25.57 -12.74 12.73
CA ASP A 130 25.00 -12.75 11.37
C ASP A 130 25.75 -13.68 10.38
N GLY A 131 26.29 -14.80 10.92
CA GLY A 131 27.00 -15.81 10.12
C GLY A 131 28.48 -15.49 9.88
N LEU A 132 29.02 -14.44 10.50
CA LEU A 132 30.46 -14.13 10.42
C LEU A 132 31.32 -15.23 11.08
N VAL A 133 30.82 -15.89 12.12
CA VAL A 133 31.43 -17.05 12.75
C VAL A 133 30.55 -18.27 12.54
N GLN A 134 31.13 -19.32 11.97
CA GLN A 134 30.45 -20.58 11.66
C GLN A 134 31.03 -21.69 12.51
N LEU A 135 30.17 -22.41 13.23
CA LEU A 135 30.51 -23.50 14.13
C LEU A 135 29.75 -24.76 13.70
N GLU A 136 30.37 -25.92 13.88
CA GLU A 136 29.74 -27.24 13.75
C GLU A 136 29.70 -27.95 15.10
N VAL A 137 28.56 -28.44 15.53
CA VAL A 137 28.40 -29.18 16.78
C VAL A 137 29.12 -30.53 16.69
N VAL A 138 30.07 -30.77 17.56
CA VAL A 138 30.82 -32.02 17.60
C VAL A 138 30.45 -32.90 18.78
N GLU A 139 29.95 -32.34 19.89
CA GLU A 139 29.53 -33.08 21.07
C GLU A 139 28.55 -32.27 21.92
N ILE A 140 27.62 -32.94 22.60
CA ILE A 140 26.74 -32.32 23.60
C ILE A 140 27.05 -32.99 24.94
N LYS A 141 27.45 -32.21 25.96
CA LYS A 141 27.88 -32.67 27.28
C LYS A 141 26.91 -32.19 28.37
N ASP A 142 26.63 -33.10 29.27
CA ASP A 142 25.90 -32.85 30.52
C ASP A 142 24.54 -32.16 30.35
N GLY A 143 23.99 -32.13 29.11
CA GLY A 143 22.74 -31.42 28.79
C GLY A 143 22.84 -29.88 28.89
N THR A 144 24.05 -29.32 29.02
CA THR A 144 24.29 -27.88 29.15
C THR A 144 25.31 -27.31 28.19
N ASP A 145 26.28 -28.14 27.78
CA ASP A 145 27.42 -27.70 26.98
C ASP A 145 27.34 -28.24 25.55
N VAL A 146 27.25 -27.36 24.59
CA VAL A 146 27.31 -27.64 23.15
C VAL A 146 28.73 -27.37 22.69
N VAL A 147 29.52 -28.42 22.52
CA VAL A 147 30.91 -28.36 22.07
C VAL A 147 30.90 -28.24 20.54
N CYS A 148 31.51 -27.19 20.03
CA CYS A 148 31.55 -26.90 18.62
C CYS A 148 32.98 -26.81 18.09
N LYS A 149 33.12 -27.00 16.79
CA LYS A 149 34.35 -26.79 16.03
C LYS A 149 34.15 -25.59 15.11
N ALA A 150 35.04 -24.60 15.17
CA ALA A 150 35.02 -23.49 14.28
C ALA A 150 35.34 -23.90 12.84
N LEU A 151 34.50 -23.44 11.88
CA LEU A 151 34.63 -23.74 10.45
C LEU A 151 35.40 -22.67 9.70
N ASN A 152 35.38 -21.43 10.19
CA ASN A 152 36.03 -20.26 9.55
C ASN A 152 36.81 -19.44 10.60
N ASN A 153 37.53 -18.42 10.11
CA ASN A 153 38.11 -17.41 11.00
C ASN A 153 37.03 -16.42 11.41
N GLY A 154 36.97 -16.05 12.68
CA GLY A 154 36.02 -15.06 13.17
C GLY A 154 36.44 -14.40 14.47
N ILE A 155 35.81 -13.26 14.73
CA ILE A 155 35.94 -12.48 15.97
C ILE A 155 34.63 -12.60 16.72
N LEU A 156 34.66 -12.90 18.01
CA LEU A 156 33.47 -12.84 18.87
C LEU A 156 33.67 -11.80 19.96
N SER A 157 32.59 -11.11 20.26
CA SER A 157 32.46 -10.14 21.37
C SER A 157 31.12 -10.35 22.08
N ASP A 158 30.83 -9.50 23.07
CA ASP A 158 29.63 -9.60 23.90
C ASP A 158 28.32 -9.52 23.09
N HIS A 159 27.32 -10.27 23.56
CA HIS A 159 25.92 -10.20 23.14
C HIS A 159 25.65 -10.38 21.63
N LYS A 160 26.48 -11.18 20.94
CA LYS A 160 26.29 -11.51 19.53
C LYS A 160 25.10 -12.44 19.32
N GLY A 161 24.35 -12.22 18.25
CA GLY A 161 23.25 -13.09 17.82
C GLY A 161 23.75 -14.50 17.51
N VAL A 162 22.97 -15.51 17.89
CA VAL A 162 23.23 -16.93 17.61
C VAL A 162 22.07 -17.47 16.80
N ASN A 163 22.34 -17.97 15.61
CA ASN A 163 21.38 -18.58 14.69
C ASN A 163 21.63 -20.10 14.59
N LEU A 164 20.55 -20.85 14.42
CA LEU A 164 20.54 -22.32 14.36
C LEU A 164 19.95 -22.79 13.02
N PRO A 165 20.66 -22.63 11.90
CA PRO A 165 20.12 -22.94 10.58
C PRO A 165 19.59 -24.37 10.50
N GLY A 166 18.33 -24.51 10.02
CA GLY A 166 17.69 -25.82 9.85
C GLY A 166 17.24 -26.52 11.13
N SER A 167 17.49 -25.95 12.31
CA SER A 167 17.00 -26.48 13.58
C SER A 167 15.63 -25.89 13.94
N LYS A 168 14.76 -26.75 14.49
CA LYS A 168 13.49 -26.27 15.07
C LYS A 168 13.71 -25.85 16.51
N THR A 169 13.40 -24.63 16.85
CA THR A 169 13.61 -24.10 18.20
C THR A 169 12.32 -24.05 19.01
N ASN A 170 12.42 -24.35 20.30
CA ASN A 170 11.30 -24.25 21.25
C ASN A 170 11.26 -22.86 21.95
N LEU A 171 11.79 -21.82 21.29
CA LEU A 171 11.71 -20.45 21.78
C LEU A 171 10.24 -20.00 21.91
N PRO A 172 9.90 -19.18 22.92
CA PRO A 172 8.55 -18.59 23.00
C PRO A 172 8.29 -17.72 21.76
N ALA A 173 7.02 -17.57 21.39
CA ALA A 173 6.62 -16.69 20.28
C ALA A 173 6.95 -15.22 20.54
N ILE A 174 6.78 -14.80 21.80
CA ILE A 174 7.01 -13.43 22.28
C ILE A 174 7.70 -13.47 23.65
N THR A 175 8.58 -12.51 23.88
CA THR A 175 9.25 -12.33 25.16
C THR A 175 8.43 -11.44 26.11
N PRO A 176 8.71 -11.45 27.44
CA PRO A 176 8.10 -10.48 28.35
C PRO A 176 8.34 -9.03 27.95
N LYS A 177 9.50 -8.73 27.35
CA LYS A 177 9.81 -7.41 26.81
C LYS A 177 8.87 -7.06 25.63
N ASP A 178 8.65 -7.99 24.70
CA ASP A 178 7.76 -7.75 23.56
C ASP A 178 6.33 -7.50 24.03
N VAL A 179 5.88 -8.20 25.07
CA VAL A 179 4.55 -7.95 25.68
C VAL A 179 4.46 -6.52 26.24
N ASP A 180 5.51 -6.04 26.91
CA ASP A 180 5.57 -4.70 27.46
C ASP A 180 5.62 -3.64 26.34
N ASP A 181 6.42 -3.88 25.30
CA ASP A 181 6.51 -3.04 24.10
C ASP A 181 5.15 -2.97 23.35
N ILE A 182 4.44 -4.08 23.24
CA ILE A 182 3.11 -4.14 22.60
C ILE A 182 2.09 -3.33 23.42
N LYS A 183 2.09 -3.46 24.76
CA LYS A 183 1.22 -2.65 25.64
C LYS A 183 1.49 -1.16 25.48
N PHE A 184 2.77 -0.77 25.48
CA PHE A 184 3.18 0.60 25.20
C PHE A 184 2.68 1.07 23.82
N GLY A 185 2.75 0.18 22.82
CA GLY A 185 2.23 0.46 21.47
C GLY A 185 0.72 0.70 21.46
N ILE A 186 -0.05 -0.11 22.19
CA ILE A 186 -1.53 0.04 22.33
C ILE A 186 -1.86 1.39 22.97
N GLU A 187 -1.24 1.70 24.11
CA GLU A 187 -1.43 2.97 24.83
C GLU A 187 -1.10 4.19 23.95
N ASN A 188 -0.19 4.02 23.01
CA ASN A 188 0.24 5.05 22.07
C ASN A 188 -0.37 4.93 20.68
N ASP A 189 -1.53 4.26 20.50
CA ASP A 189 -2.32 4.19 19.26
C ASP A 189 -1.45 4.00 18.02
N ILE A 190 -0.57 2.97 18.04
CA ILE A 190 0.19 2.56 16.86
C ILE A 190 -0.74 1.87 15.84
N ASP A 191 -0.32 1.82 14.60
CA ASP A 191 -1.16 1.29 13.53
C ASP A 191 -0.85 -0.18 13.20
N ILE A 192 0.43 -0.58 13.35
CA ILE A 192 0.97 -1.86 12.87
C ILE A 192 2.01 -2.38 13.86
N ILE A 193 2.03 -3.70 14.08
CA ILE A 193 3.14 -4.43 14.70
C ILE A 193 3.83 -5.25 13.61
N ALA A 194 5.15 -5.12 13.47
CA ALA A 194 6.00 -6.06 12.76
C ALA A 194 6.52 -7.08 13.78
N ALA A 195 6.06 -8.31 13.66
CA ALA A 195 6.36 -9.38 14.60
C ALA A 195 7.60 -10.15 14.17
N SER A 196 8.69 -10.09 14.97
CA SER A 196 9.94 -10.75 14.67
C SER A 196 9.89 -12.27 14.96
N PHE A 197 10.61 -13.05 14.17
CA PHE A 197 10.81 -14.48 14.32
C PHE A 197 9.53 -15.32 14.38
N VAL A 198 8.55 -14.99 13.54
CA VAL A 198 7.33 -15.80 13.39
C VAL A 198 7.65 -17.08 12.63
N ARG A 199 7.39 -18.24 13.24
CA ARG A 199 7.70 -19.57 12.71
C ARG A 199 6.46 -20.37 12.32
N LYS A 200 5.32 -20.08 12.97
CA LYS A 200 4.04 -20.78 12.79
C LYS A 200 2.86 -19.86 13.15
N LYS A 201 1.64 -20.24 12.77
CA LYS A 201 0.43 -19.44 13.05
C LYS A 201 0.14 -19.22 14.53
N GLU A 202 0.53 -20.18 15.39
CA GLU A 202 0.36 -20.06 16.83
C GLU A 202 1.12 -18.85 17.38
N ASP A 203 2.31 -18.54 16.84
CA ASP A 203 3.10 -17.37 17.21
C ASP A 203 2.31 -16.07 16.94
N VAL A 204 1.57 -16.02 15.82
CA VAL A 204 0.70 -14.88 15.48
C VAL A 204 -0.49 -14.79 16.43
N TYR A 205 -1.08 -15.93 16.79
CA TYR A 205 -2.22 -15.96 17.72
C TYR A 205 -1.83 -15.54 19.14
N ASP A 206 -0.61 -15.86 19.59
CA ASP A 206 -0.10 -15.39 20.89
C ASP A 206 0.02 -13.86 20.92
N ILE A 207 0.52 -13.23 19.84
CA ILE A 207 0.56 -11.77 19.71
C ILE A 207 -0.86 -11.19 19.67
N ARG A 208 -1.75 -11.79 18.89
CA ARG A 208 -3.16 -11.35 18.78
C ARG A 208 -3.86 -11.41 20.12
N LYS A 209 -3.61 -12.44 20.92
CA LYS A 209 -4.14 -12.56 22.27
C LYS A 209 -3.67 -11.41 23.19
N VAL A 210 -2.39 -11.03 23.13
CA VAL A 210 -1.89 -9.86 23.88
C VAL A 210 -2.61 -8.59 23.45
N LEU A 211 -2.88 -8.41 22.16
CA LEU A 211 -3.66 -7.27 21.64
C LEU A 211 -5.10 -7.29 22.18
N GLU A 212 -5.77 -8.43 22.12
CA GLU A 212 -7.15 -8.60 22.60
C GLU A 212 -7.27 -8.35 24.10
N ASP A 213 -6.36 -8.91 24.90
CA ASP A 213 -6.34 -8.76 26.36
C ASP A 213 -6.14 -7.29 26.80
N HIS A 214 -5.62 -6.41 25.92
CA HIS A 214 -5.30 -5.01 26.23
C HIS A 214 -6.05 -3.99 25.35
N GLY A 215 -7.06 -4.40 24.56
CA GLY A 215 -7.89 -3.50 23.74
C GLY A 215 -7.22 -3.00 22.47
N GLY A 216 -6.24 -3.76 21.96
CA GLY A 216 -5.46 -3.46 20.75
C GLY A 216 -5.87 -4.26 19.50
N GLU A 217 -7.07 -4.87 19.45
CA GLU A 217 -7.54 -5.76 18.35
C GLU A 217 -7.51 -5.10 16.98
N HIS A 218 -7.56 -3.79 16.97
CA HIS A 218 -7.53 -2.97 15.76
C HIS A 218 -6.13 -2.86 15.12
N ILE A 219 -5.06 -3.17 15.86
CA ILE A 219 -3.67 -3.08 15.38
C ILE A 219 -3.39 -4.25 14.43
N LYS A 220 -2.72 -3.96 13.31
CA LYS A 220 -2.39 -4.95 12.28
C LYS A 220 -1.09 -5.67 12.60
N ILE A 221 -1.06 -6.98 12.38
CA ILE A 221 0.12 -7.82 12.58
C ILE A 221 0.75 -8.14 11.23
N ILE A 222 1.99 -7.69 11.02
CA ILE A 222 2.84 -8.05 9.89
C ILE A 222 3.88 -9.04 10.40
N SER A 223 3.75 -10.30 10.01
CA SER A 223 4.69 -11.35 10.44
C SER A 223 5.97 -11.30 9.61
N LYS A 224 7.11 -11.31 10.29
CA LYS A 224 8.43 -11.32 9.64
C LYS A 224 8.86 -12.77 9.40
N ILE A 225 9.16 -13.08 8.13
CA ILE A 225 9.71 -14.38 7.73
C ILE A 225 11.22 -14.27 7.75
N GLU A 226 11.84 -14.92 8.74
CA GLU A 226 13.24 -14.78 9.12
C GLU A 226 13.95 -16.13 9.28
N SER A 227 13.24 -17.27 9.16
CA SER A 227 13.77 -18.61 9.37
C SER A 227 13.24 -19.61 8.35
N GLN A 228 13.92 -20.77 8.22
CA GLN A 228 13.46 -21.88 7.38
C GLN A 228 12.09 -22.38 7.84
N GLU A 229 11.85 -22.50 9.15
CA GLU A 229 10.56 -22.94 9.70
C GLU A 229 9.42 -21.98 9.30
N GLY A 230 9.68 -20.65 9.30
CA GLY A 230 8.73 -19.65 8.83
C GLY A 230 8.42 -19.77 7.32
N VAL A 231 9.41 -20.17 6.52
CA VAL A 231 9.20 -20.45 5.09
C VAL A 231 8.38 -21.72 4.90
N ASP A 232 8.66 -22.78 5.65
CA ASP A 232 7.95 -24.07 5.55
C ASP A 232 6.47 -23.92 5.94
N ASN A 233 6.15 -23.06 6.91
CA ASN A 233 4.80 -22.80 7.43
C ASN A 233 4.14 -21.54 6.82
N LEU A 234 4.65 -21.05 5.70
CA LEU A 234 4.28 -19.75 5.12
C LEU A 234 2.77 -19.59 4.90
N ASP A 235 2.07 -20.62 4.41
CA ASP A 235 0.65 -20.54 4.08
C ASP A 235 -0.22 -20.29 5.32
N GLU A 236 0.06 -20.98 6.43
CA GLU A 236 -0.68 -20.80 7.68
C GLU A 236 -0.32 -19.49 8.38
N ILE A 237 0.94 -19.02 8.25
CA ILE A 237 1.35 -17.71 8.76
C ILE A 237 0.65 -16.59 7.98
N ILE A 238 0.57 -16.70 6.65
CA ILE A 238 -0.19 -15.74 5.83
C ILE A 238 -1.65 -15.71 6.25
N GLU A 239 -2.28 -16.87 6.49
CA GLU A 239 -3.68 -16.94 6.90
C GLU A 239 -3.93 -16.18 8.22
N ALA A 240 -3.07 -16.38 9.23
CA ALA A 240 -3.19 -15.80 10.56
C ALA A 240 -2.83 -14.31 10.63
N SER A 241 -1.97 -13.82 9.74
CA SER A 241 -1.41 -12.46 9.74
C SER A 241 -2.27 -11.47 8.95
N ASP A 242 -2.07 -10.17 9.18
CA ASP A 242 -2.64 -9.10 8.36
C ASP A 242 -1.74 -8.73 7.14
N GLY A 243 -0.48 -9.16 7.14
CA GLY A 243 0.49 -9.03 6.06
C GLY A 243 1.82 -9.70 6.43
N ILE A 244 2.79 -9.67 5.54
CA ILE A 244 4.08 -10.33 5.69
C ILE A 244 5.22 -9.36 5.44
N MET A 245 6.36 -9.55 6.13
CA MET A 245 7.63 -8.90 5.81
C MET A 245 8.68 -9.97 5.49
N VAL A 246 9.28 -9.87 4.33
CA VAL A 246 10.44 -10.69 3.95
C VAL A 246 11.69 -10.00 4.49
N ALA A 247 12.17 -10.43 5.65
CA ALA A 247 13.34 -9.86 6.33
C ALA A 247 14.62 -10.58 5.83
N ARG A 248 15.12 -10.16 4.67
CA ARG A 248 16.17 -10.87 3.92
C ARG A 248 17.50 -10.95 4.64
N GLY A 249 17.78 -10.02 5.57
CA GLY A 249 19.00 -10.04 6.38
C GLY A 249 19.04 -11.27 7.27
N ASP A 250 18.05 -11.40 8.17
CA ASP A 250 17.95 -12.51 9.12
C ASP A 250 17.69 -13.83 8.38
N LEU A 251 16.79 -13.83 7.38
CA LEU A 251 16.50 -15.01 6.56
C LEU A 251 17.76 -15.53 5.84
N GLY A 252 18.67 -14.64 5.43
CA GLY A 252 19.91 -15.00 4.72
C GLY A 252 20.96 -15.64 5.61
N VAL A 253 20.80 -15.58 6.93
CA VAL A 253 21.62 -16.34 7.89
C VAL A 253 21.03 -17.73 8.13
N GLU A 254 19.70 -17.85 8.07
CA GLU A 254 18.96 -19.08 8.37
C GLU A 254 18.81 -20.05 7.19
N ILE A 255 18.81 -19.53 5.95
CA ILE A 255 18.71 -20.33 4.73
C ILE A 255 19.86 -20.04 3.78
N ARG A 256 20.08 -20.94 2.83
CA ARG A 256 21.11 -20.77 1.79
C ARG A 256 20.81 -19.50 0.98
N THR A 257 21.80 -18.63 0.86
CA THR A 257 21.67 -17.27 0.25
C THR A 257 21.07 -17.29 -1.15
N GLU A 258 21.40 -18.30 -1.97
CA GLU A 258 20.88 -18.45 -3.32
C GLU A 258 19.38 -18.79 -3.39
N LEU A 259 18.75 -19.19 -2.27
CA LEU A 259 17.32 -19.46 -2.18
C LEU A 259 16.50 -18.21 -1.87
N ILE A 260 17.12 -17.16 -1.30
CA ILE A 260 16.41 -15.93 -0.88
C ILE A 260 15.58 -15.33 -2.00
N PRO A 261 16.09 -15.13 -3.24
CA PRO A 261 15.28 -14.55 -4.32
C PRO A 261 14.06 -15.40 -4.68
N LEU A 262 14.15 -16.72 -4.56
CA LEU A 262 13.04 -17.64 -4.86
C LEU A 262 11.98 -17.57 -3.75
N VAL A 263 12.41 -17.57 -2.49
CA VAL A 263 11.53 -17.43 -1.33
C VAL A 263 10.82 -16.07 -1.38
N GLN A 264 11.54 -14.97 -1.68
CA GLN A 264 10.95 -13.65 -1.84
C GLN A 264 9.80 -13.65 -2.88
N LYS A 265 10.04 -14.21 -4.06
CA LYS A 265 9.03 -14.31 -5.13
C LYS A 265 7.81 -15.15 -4.70
N GLU A 266 8.05 -16.25 -4.00
CA GLU A 266 6.98 -17.11 -3.50
C GLU A 266 6.12 -16.39 -2.45
N VAL A 267 6.76 -15.74 -1.47
CA VAL A 267 6.06 -14.95 -0.43
C VAL A 267 5.23 -13.84 -1.06
N ILE A 268 5.81 -13.05 -1.97
CA ILE A 268 5.10 -11.96 -2.65
C ILE A 268 3.88 -12.49 -3.40
N ARG A 269 4.04 -13.56 -4.20
CA ARG A 269 2.94 -14.17 -4.95
C ARG A 269 1.81 -14.65 -4.03
N LYS A 270 2.14 -15.40 -2.97
CA LYS A 270 1.14 -15.93 -2.01
C LYS A 270 0.41 -14.80 -1.27
N CYS A 271 1.11 -13.75 -0.87
CA CYS A 271 0.52 -12.57 -0.24
C CYS A 271 -0.45 -11.84 -1.20
N ASN A 272 -0.06 -11.66 -2.46
CA ASN A 272 -0.93 -11.07 -3.47
C ASN A 272 -2.18 -11.94 -3.70
N ASP A 273 -2.05 -13.26 -3.79
CA ASP A 273 -3.19 -14.19 -3.90
C ASP A 273 -4.17 -14.01 -2.71
N ALA A 274 -3.62 -13.83 -1.50
CA ALA A 274 -4.41 -13.65 -0.27
C ALA A 274 -4.93 -12.20 -0.07
N ALA A 275 -4.60 -11.24 -0.93
CA ALA A 275 -4.86 -9.80 -0.77
C ALA A 275 -4.31 -9.24 0.56
N LYS A 276 -3.13 -9.71 0.98
CA LYS A 276 -2.39 -9.26 2.17
C LYS A 276 -1.13 -8.51 1.74
N PRO A 277 -0.86 -7.33 2.30
CA PRO A 277 0.31 -6.55 1.92
C PRO A 277 1.60 -7.29 2.27
N VAL A 278 2.61 -7.13 1.42
CA VAL A 278 3.94 -7.68 1.61
C VAL A 278 5.01 -6.60 1.56
N ILE A 279 5.94 -6.66 2.51
CA ILE A 279 7.06 -5.72 2.64
C ILE A 279 8.35 -6.47 2.30
N THR A 280 9.08 -6.00 1.29
CA THR A 280 10.45 -6.48 1.03
C THR A 280 11.43 -5.60 1.80
N ALA A 281 12.18 -6.21 2.72
CA ALA A 281 12.96 -5.52 3.72
C ALA A 281 14.45 -5.90 3.69
N THR A 282 15.27 -5.05 4.30
CA THR A 282 16.72 -5.17 4.55
C THR A 282 17.58 -5.14 3.30
N GLN A 283 18.74 -4.48 3.40
CA GLN A 283 19.77 -4.38 2.36
C GLN A 283 19.29 -3.90 0.98
N MET A 284 18.26 -3.02 0.96
CA MET A 284 17.70 -2.51 -0.30
C MET A 284 18.61 -1.47 -0.96
N LEU A 285 19.10 -0.50 -0.19
CA LEU A 285 20.03 0.55 -0.61
C LEU A 285 21.16 0.70 0.41
N ASP A 286 21.68 -0.40 0.96
CA ASP A 286 22.63 -0.44 2.09
C ASP A 286 23.85 0.46 1.89
N SER A 287 24.40 0.53 0.68
CA SER A 287 25.53 1.40 0.38
C SER A 287 25.23 2.89 0.63
N MET A 288 23.94 3.28 0.62
CA MET A 288 23.52 4.66 0.90
C MET A 288 23.55 5.02 2.40
N ILE A 289 23.81 4.08 3.29
CA ILE A 289 24.21 4.40 4.66
C ILE A 289 25.47 5.29 4.65
N ARG A 290 26.40 5.03 3.74
CA ARG A 290 27.73 5.66 3.66
C ARG A 290 27.91 6.57 2.44
N ASN A 291 27.19 6.30 1.34
CA ASN A 291 27.38 6.96 0.04
C ASN A 291 26.08 7.66 -0.40
N PRO A 292 26.18 8.80 -1.14
CA PRO A 292 25.00 9.55 -1.61
C PRO A 292 24.26 8.90 -2.77
N ARG A 293 24.78 7.79 -3.32
CA ARG A 293 24.19 7.02 -4.44
C ARG A 293 24.31 5.54 -4.16
N PRO A 294 23.31 4.73 -4.58
CA PRO A 294 23.37 3.29 -4.47
C PRO A 294 24.28 2.67 -5.53
N THR A 295 24.60 1.41 -5.34
CA THR A 295 25.17 0.57 -6.38
C THR A 295 24.13 0.23 -7.45
N ARG A 296 24.59 -0.22 -8.63
CA ARG A 296 23.69 -0.70 -9.69
C ARG A 296 22.94 -1.97 -9.27
N ALA A 297 23.60 -2.85 -8.49
CA ALA A 297 22.99 -4.07 -7.99
C ALA A 297 21.81 -3.77 -7.07
N GLU A 298 21.96 -2.82 -6.13
CA GLU A 298 20.89 -2.40 -5.23
C GLU A 298 19.70 -1.77 -6.00
N THR A 299 19.98 -0.92 -6.98
CA THR A 299 18.93 -0.35 -7.85
C THR A 299 18.16 -1.45 -8.57
N THR A 300 18.86 -2.49 -9.06
CA THR A 300 18.24 -3.63 -9.74
C THR A 300 17.45 -4.49 -8.77
N ASP A 301 17.93 -4.68 -7.56
CA ASP A 301 17.25 -5.44 -6.51
C ASP A 301 15.90 -4.80 -6.12
N VAL A 302 15.90 -3.48 -5.87
CA VAL A 302 14.66 -2.73 -5.61
C VAL A 302 13.68 -2.86 -6.77
N ALA A 303 14.15 -2.65 -8.02
CA ALA A 303 13.30 -2.75 -9.20
C ALA A 303 12.71 -4.16 -9.36
N ASN A 304 13.51 -5.22 -9.12
CA ASN A 304 13.03 -6.60 -9.18
C ASN A 304 11.98 -6.90 -8.10
N ALA A 305 12.15 -6.44 -6.86
CA ALA A 305 11.13 -6.59 -5.82
C ALA A 305 9.78 -5.94 -6.22
N ILE A 306 9.83 -4.79 -6.89
CA ILE A 306 8.65 -4.10 -7.41
C ILE A 306 8.02 -4.91 -8.56
N ILE A 307 8.82 -5.41 -9.50
CA ILE A 307 8.36 -6.26 -10.62
C ILE A 307 7.76 -7.58 -10.11
N ASP A 308 8.31 -8.14 -9.02
CA ASP A 308 7.75 -9.31 -8.35
C ASP A 308 6.35 -9.04 -7.74
N GLY A 309 5.98 -7.77 -7.56
CA GLY A 309 4.67 -7.33 -7.08
C GLY A 309 4.61 -7.00 -5.59
N THR A 310 5.73 -6.67 -4.94
CA THR A 310 5.73 -6.23 -3.53
C THR A 310 4.85 -5.00 -3.32
N ASP A 311 4.19 -4.90 -2.16
CA ASP A 311 3.41 -3.71 -1.81
C ASP A 311 4.29 -2.60 -1.25
N CYS A 312 5.31 -2.98 -0.48
CA CYS A 312 6.24 -2.04 0.16
C CYS A 312 7.69 -2.46 -0.04
N VAL A 313 8.56 -1.45 -0.07
CA VAL A 313 10.02 -1.58 0.08
C VAL A 313 10.45 -0.83 1.34
N MET A 314 11.44 -1.37 2.07
CA MET A 314 11.85 -0.82 3.36
C MET A 314 13.30 -0.34 3.36
N LEU A 315 13.52 0.83 3.96
CA LEU A 315 14.82 1.38 4.31
C LEU A 315 15.05 1.19 5.82
N SER A 316 16.14 0.56 6.19
CA SER A 316 16.54 0.26 7.57
C SER A 316 17.63 1.21 8.05
N GLY A 317 18.89 0.78 7.97
CA GLY A 317 20.06 1.57 8.35
C GLY A 317 20.19 2.87 7.55
N GLU A 318 19.75 2.87 6.29
CA GLU A 318 19.80 4.01 5.37
C GLU A 318 19.11 5.26 5.93
N THR A 319 17.98 5.06 6.61
CA THR A 319 17.21 6.16 7.23
C THR A 319 17.38 6.26 8.74
N ALA A 320 17.74 5.16 9.44
CA ALA A 320 17.90 5.17 10.88
C ALA A 320 19.20 5.85 11.35
N GLY A 321 20.33 5.50 10.72
CA GLY A 321 21.68 5.96 11.13
C GLY A 321 22.57 6.38 9.96
N GLY A 322 22.06 6.34 8.73
CA GLY A 322 22.79 6.66 7.52
C GLY A 322 23.11 8.15 7.40
N LYS A 323 24.14 8.45 6.61
CA LYS A 323 24.55 9.85 6.33
C LYS A 323 23.64 10.58 5.35
N TYR A 324 22.81 9.84 4.58
CA TYR A 324 22.03 10.36 3.46
C TYR A 324 20.57 9.91 3.49
N PRO A 325 19.82 10.09 4.61
CA PRO A 325 18.47 9.55 4.77
C PRO A 325 17.47 10.10 3.74
N ILE A 326 17.53 11.40 3.44
CA ILE A 326 16.63 12.07 2.48
C ILE A 326 16.92 11.59 1.05
N GLU A 327 18.20 11.51 0.67
CA GLU A 327 18.63 11.01 -0.64
C GLU A 327 18.24 9.54 -0.84
N ALA A 328 18.29 8.72 0.20
CA ALA A 328 17.88 7.32 0.16
C ALA A 328 16.38 7.20 -0.16
N VAL A 329 15.52 7.98 0.50
CA VAL A 329 14.07 7.99 0.22
C VAL A 329 13.78 8.55 -1.18
N LYS A 330 14.45 9.62 -1.60
CA LYS A 330 14.34 10.17 -2.97
C LYS A 330 14.72 9.13 -4.03
N THR A 331 15.83 8.44 -3.82
CA THR A 331 16.31 7.39 -4.72
C THR A 331 15.32 6.23 -4.79
N MET A 332 14.87 5.73 -3.64
CA MET A 332 13.86 4.68 -3.55
C MET A 332 12.58 5.06 -4.29
N ARG A 333 12.06 6.27 -4.05
CA ARG A 333 10.89 6.80 -4.75
C ARG A 333 11.08 6.82 -6.26
N ASN A 334 12.24 7.29 -6.73
CA ASN A 334 12.51 7.38 -8.16
C ASN A 334 12.57 6.00 -8.81
N ILE A 335 13.18 5.01 -8.14
CA ILE A 335 13.19 3.62 -8.62
C ILE A 335 11.77 3.08 -8.71
N CYS A 336 10.94 3.30 -7.67
CA CYS A 336 9.53 2.88 -7.67
C CYS A 336 8.79 3.46 -8.89
N ILE A 337 8.82 4.78 -9.07
CA ILE A 337 8.11 5.45 -10.16
C ILE A 337 8.60 4.96 -11.52
N THR A 338 9.93 4.90 -11.73
CA THR A 338 10.51 4.49 -13.00
C THR A 338 10.13 3.05 -13.35
N THR A 339 10.16 2.15 -12.37
CA THR A 339 9.78 0.74 -12.58
C THR A 339 8.28 0.61 -12.88
N GLU A 340 7.43 1.31 -12.13
CA GLU A 340 5.96 1.29 -12.29
C GLU A 340 5.47 1.90 -13.60
N LEU A 341 6.25 2.80 -14.22
CA LEU A 341 5.94 3.38 -15.53
C LEU A 341 6.40 2.53 -16.71
N SER A 342 7.16 1.45 -16.47
CA SER A 342 7.62 0.58 -17.54
C SER A 342 6.51 -0.34 -18.04
N ASP A 343 6.46 -0.57 -19.34
CA ASP A 343 5.53 -1.54 -19.95
C ASP A 343 5.78 -2.96 -19.43
N ASP A 344 7.05 -3.32 -19.19
CA ASP A 344 7.46 -4.61 -18.66
C ASP A 344 6.85 -4.91 -17.29
N PHE A 345 6.66 -3.88 -16.43
CA PHE A 345 6.06 -4.06 -15.12
C PHE A 345 4.65 -4.64 -15.23
N TYR A 346 3.79 -4.04 -16.04
CA TYR A 346 2.39 -4.50 -16.18
C TYR A 346 2.29 -5.81 -16.95
N GLN A 347 3.13 -6.05 -17.96
CA GLN A 347 3.18 -7.32 -18.68
C GLN A 347 3.53 -8.47 -17.73
N ASN A 348 4.60 -8.33 -16.92
CA ASN A 348 5.00 -9.35 -15.96
C ASN A 348 3.92 -9.62 -14.89
N ILE A 349 3.29 -8.57 -14.34
CA ILE A 349 2.24 -8.73 -13.34
C ILE A 349 0.98 -9.39 -13.91
N TYR A 350 0.60 -9.08 -15.16
CA TYR A 350 -0.60 -9.68 -15.77
C TYR A 350 -0.37 -11.14 -16.20
N ASP A 351 0.87 -11.52 -16.48
CA ASP A 351 1.22 -12.91 -16.77
C ASP A 351 1.19 -13.80 -15.50
N VAL A 352 1.34 -13.21 -14.32
CA VAL A 352 1.15 -13.93 -13.05
C VAL A 352 -0.33 -14.20 -12.83
N LYS A 353 -0.72 -15.46 -12.97
CA LYS A 353 -2.10 -15.89 -12.65
C LYS A 353 -2.33 -15.75 -11.15
N ILE A 354 -3.13 -14.77 -10.76
CA ILE A 354 -3.60 -14.62 -9.38
C ILE A 354 -4.60 -15.74 -9.11
N HIS A 355 -4.22 -16.67 -8.25
CA HIS A 355 -5.08 -17.77 -7.81
C HIS A 355 -6.02 -17.25 -6.72
N SER A 356 -7.15 -16.71 -7.10
CA SER A 356 -8.15 -16.23 -6.15
C SER A 356 -9.37 -17.12 -6.15
N ALA A 357 -9.92 -17.38 -4.96
CA ALA A 357 -11.21 -18.04 -4.81
C ALA A 357 -12.29 -17.28 -5.59
N ASN A 358 -13.24 -18.00 -6.20
CA ASN A 358 -14.38 -17.42 -6.91
C ASN A 358 -15.40 -16.86 -5.91
N THR A 359 -15.07 -15.74 -5.27
CA THR A 359 -15.96 -14.99 -4.36
C THR A 359 -16.55 -13.78 -5.07
N THR A 360 -17.69 -13.29 -4.60
CA THR A 360 -18.31 -12.06 -5.10
C THR A 360 -17.31 -10.90 -5.05
N THR A 361 -16.63 -10.71 -3.91
CA THR A 361 -15.66 -9.63 -3.72
C THR A 361 -14.50 -9.69 -4.72
N ASN A 362 -13.93 -10.87 -4.97
CA ASN A 362 -12.87 -11.04 -5.97
C ASN A 362 -13.35 -10.75 -7.39
N SER A 363 -14.57 -11.20 -7.73
CA SER A 363 -15.16 -10.98 -9.06
C SER A 363 -15.44 -9.49 -9.30
N ILE A 364 -16.00 -8.79 -8.31
CA ILE A 364 -16.24 -7.35 -8.37
C ILE A 364 -14.92 -6.60 -8.49
N ALA A 365 -13.92 -6.90 -7.67
CA ALA A 365 -12.63 -6.21 -7.71
C ALA A 365 -11.91 -6.38 -9.06
N ARG A 366 -11.93 -7.58 -9.64
CA ARG A 366 -11.39 -7.84 -10.98
C ARG A 366 -12.15 -7.07 -12.06
N SER A 367 -13.49 -7.06 -11.98
CA SER A 367 -14.32 -6.31 -12.92
C SER A 367 -14.11 -4.81 -12.79
N THR A 368 -13.98 -4.29 -11.56
CA THR A 368 -13.66 -2.88 -11.30
C THR A 368 -12.34 -2.47 -11.96
N LYS A 369 -11.29 -3.28 -11.80
CA LYS A 369 -9.99 -3.06 -12.46
C LYS A 369 -10.14 -3.06 -13.99
N ASN A 370 -10.81 -4.06 -14.57
CA ASN A 370 -10.96 -4.16 -16.02
C ASN A 370 -11.77 -2.99 -16.59
N ILE A 371 -12.91 -2.65 -15.99
CA ILE A 371 -13.72 -1.49 -16.39
C ILE A 371 -12.92 -0.20 -16.33
N ALA A 372 -12.17 0.01 -15.25
CA ALA A 372 -11.37 1.22 -15.09
C ALA A 372 -10.27 1.35 -16.17
N GLU A 373 -9.65 0.25 -16.56
CA GLU A 373 -8.61 0.23 -17.59
C GLU A 373 -9.20 0.34 -19.01
N GLU A 374 -10.29 -0.36 -19.31
CA GLU A 374 -10.97 -0.31 -20.63
C GLU A 374 -11.51 1.10 -20.91
N LEU A 375 -12.07 1.75 -19.89
CA LEU A 375 -12.62 3.11 -20.01
C LEU A 375 -11.58 4.21 -19.78
N ASN A 376 -10.31 3.88 -19.52
CA ASN A 376 -9.26 4.84 -19.15
C ASN A 376 -9.67 5.76 -18.00
N ALA A 377 -10.36 5.20 -16.99
CA ALA A 377 -10.81 5.95 -15.82
C ALA A 377 -9.63 6.57 -15.07
N LYS A 378 -9.80 7.82 -14.61
CA LYS A 378 -8.78 8.56 -13.85
C LYS A 378 -8.46 7.90 -12.51
N ALA A 379 -9.51 7.41 -11.84
CA ALA A 379 -9.40 6.75 -10.53
C ALA A 379 -10.43 5.65 -10.35
N ILE A 380 -10.08 4.67 -9.51
CA ILE A 380 -11.02 3.77 -8.86
C ILE A 380 -11.29 4.35 -7.47
N ILE A 381 -12.52 4.70 -7.16
CA ILE A 381 -12.92 5.18 -5.83
C ILE A 381 -13.52 3.99 -5.07
N SER A 382 -12.83 3.53 -4.03
CA SER A 382 -13.22 2.37 -3.23
C SER A 382 -13.77 2.82 -1.88
N CYS A 383 -15.09 2.77 -1.69
CA CYS A 383 -15.70 3.01 -0.39
C CYS A 383 -15.48 1.80 0.53
N THR A 384 -14.80 2.01 1.66
CA THR A 384 -14.38 0.90 2.53
C THR A 384 -14.37 1.29 4.01
N ALA A 385 -14.99 0.46 4.86
CA ALA A 385 -14.95 0.64 6.31
C ALA A 385 -13.70 0.05 6.95
N SER A 386 -13.22 -1.11 6.49
CA SER A 386 -12.09 -1.87 7.05
C SER A 386 -10.85 -1.91 6.16
N GLY A 387 -10.89 -1.27 4.99
CA GLY A 387 -9.84 -1.33 3.98
C GLY A 387 -9.86 -2.60 3.10
N ASN A 388 -10.76 -3.55 3.34
CA ASN A 388 -10.76 -4.84 2.65
C ASN A 388 -11.00 -4.69 1.13
N THR A 389 -12.00 -3.90 0.73
CA THR A 389 -12.30 -3.66 -0.70
C THR A 389 -11.07 -3.13 -1.44
N SER A 390 -10.41 -2.12 -0.88
CA SER A 390 -9.21 -1.53 -1.47
C SER A 390 -8.04 -2.51 -1.58
N ARG A 391 -7.82 -3.38 -0.56
CA ARG A 391 -6.80 -4.44 -0.61
C ARG A 391 -7.10 -5.46 -1.72
N VAL A 392 -8.35 -5.90 -1.82
CA VAL A 392 -8.74 -6.87 -2.85
C VAL A 392 -8.64 -6.30 -4.28
N ILE A 393 -8.87 -5.01 -4.47
CA ILE A 393 -8.63 -4.36 -5.77
C ILE A 393 -7.12 -4.24 -6.03
N SER A 394 -6.36 -3.82 -5.03
CA SER A 394 -4.91 -3.64 -5.11
C SER A 394 -4.16 -4.91 -5.54
N LYS A 395 -4.61 -6.10 -5.12
CA LYS A 395 -3.95 -7.35 -5.52
C LYS A 395 -3.95 -7.60 -7.03
N PHE A 396 -4.91 -7.03 -7.76
CA PHE A 396 -4.95 -7.10 -9.22
C PHE A 396 -4.06 -6.05 -9.90
N LYS A 397 -3.33 -5.25 -9.12
CA LYS A 397 -2.35 -4.24 -9.56
C LYS A 397 -2.85 -3.37 -10.74
N PRO A 398 -3.98 -2.65 -10.56
CA PRO A 398 -4.54 -1.83 -11.65
C PRO A 398 -3.59 -0.70 -12.07
N LYS A 399 -3.59 -0.35 -13.37
CA LYS A 399 -2.93 0.87 -13.87
C LYS A 399 -3.54 2.13 -13.26
N THR A 400 -4.85 2.10 -13.05
CA THR A 400 -5.63 3.18 -12.43
C THR A 400 -5.35 3.26 -10.93
N ASN A 401 -5.22 4.46 -10.38
CA ASN A 401 -5.02 4.69 -8.94
C ASN A 401 -6.27 4.32 -8.14
N ILE A 402 -6.08 3.77 -6.94
CA ILE A 402 -7.17 3.37 -6.03
C ILE A 402 -7.29 4.43 -4.93
N ILE A 403 -8.36 5.20 -4.94
CA ILE A 403 -8.69 6.15 -3.88
C ILE A 403 -9.58 5.44 -2.87
N ALA A 404 -9.06 5.19 -1.68
CA ALA A 404 -9.80 4.49 -0.62
C ALA A 404 -10.52 5.49 0.27
N ALA A 405 -11.83 5.64 0.08
CA ALA A 405 -12.66 6.49 0.92
C ALA A 405 -13.12 5.72 2.17
N THR A 406 -12.71 6.19 3.33
CA THR A 406 -13.03 5.58 4.63
C THR A 406 -13.44 6.64 5.66
N ILE A 407 -14.23 6.24 6.66
CA ILE A 407 -14.63 7.11 7.77
C ILE A 407 -13.62 7.08 8.94
N SER A 408 -12.56 6.29 8.84
CA SER A 408 -11.62 6.03 9.93
C SER A 408 -10.20 6.48 9.57
N ASP A 409 -9.67 7.46 10.31
CA ASP A 409 -8.26 7.88 10.23
C ASP A 409 -7.29 6.70 10.41
N ARG A 410 -7.62 5.75 11.31
CA ARG A 410 -6.81 4.56 11.56
C ARG A 410 -6.76 3.66 10.34
N VAL A 411 -7.91 3.37 9.72
CA VAL A 411 -7.97 2.55 8.50
C VAL A 411 -7.21 3.25 7.36
N ALA A 412 -7.34 4.57 7.24
CA ALA A 412 -6.57 5.35 6.27
C ALA A 412 -5.06 5.16 6.47
N ARG A 413 -4.56 5.23 7.72
CA ARG A 413 -3.15 4.99 8.03
C ARG A 413 -2.73 3.54 7.74
N GLN A 414 -3.55 2.56 8.11
CA GLN A 414 -3.27 1.14 7.85
C GLN A 414 -3.24 0.80 6.36
N LEU A 415 -3.97 1.53 5.53
CA LEU A 415 -3.92 1.38 4.07
C LEU A 415 -2.65 1.97 3.43
N SER A 416 -1.84 2.71 4.19
CA SER A 416 -0.57 3.26 3.70
C SER A 416 0.50 2.22 3.39
N ILE A 417 0.30 0.93 3.73
CA ILE A 417 1.14 -0.20 3.31
C ILE A 417 0.61 -0.95 2.08
N VAL A 418 -0.51 -0.53 1.51
CA VAL A 418 -1.17 -1.24 0.40
C VAL A 418 -0.81 -0.58 -0.93
N TRP A 419 -0.31 -1.37 -1.87
CA TRP A 419 0.12 -0.90 -3.18
C TRP A 419 -0.99 -0.18 -3.94
N GLY A 420 -0.66 0.97 -4.54
CA GLY A 420 -1.56 1.74 -5.40
C GLY A 420 -2.77 2.37 -4.69
N VAL A 421 -2.89 2.22 -3.36
CA VAL A 421 -3.99 2.77 -2.57
C VAL A 421 -3.61 4.13 -1.98
N TYR A 422 -4.50 5.10 -2.15
CA TYR A 422 -4.40 6.47 -1.60
C TYR A 422 -5.64 6.72 -0.74
N PRO A 423 -5.52 6.60 0.57
CA PRO A 423 -6.67 6.74 1.46
C PRO A 423 -7.05 8.20 1.67
N ILE A 424 -8.36 8.44 1.70
CA ILE A 424 -8.98 9.70 2.10
C ILE A 424 -9.99 9.44 3.22
N VAL A 425 -10.13 10.41 4.12
CA VAL A 425 -11.10 10.32 5.21
C VAL A 425 -12.33 11.14 4.85
N ILE A 426 -13.49 10.50 4.88
CA ILE A 426 -14.78 11.12 4.57
C ILE A 426 -15.70 11.07 5.79
N GLN A 427 -16.76 11.87 5.78
CA GLN A 427 -17.80 11.82 6.80
C GLN A 427 -18.65 10.54 6.65
N GLU A 428 -19.20 10.06 7.77
CA GLU A 428 -20.10 8.90 7.77
C GLU A 428 -21.38 9.22 7.00
N ALA A 429 -21.85 8.28 6.18
CA ALA A 429 -23.07 8.37 5.40
C ALA A 429 -24.05 7.27 5.80
N THR A 430 -25.34 7.55 5.77
CA THR A 430 -26.41 6.59 6.10
C THR A 430 -26.99 5.91 4.87
N GLU A 431 -26.84 6.53 3.69
CA GLU A 431 -27.35 6.02 2.42
C GLU A 431 -26.19 5.80 1.43
N THR A 432 -26.38 4.86 0.50
CA THR A 432 -25.35 4.49 -0.48
C THR A 432 -25.02 5.63 -1.43
N ASP A 433 -26.01 6.37 -1.91
CA ASP A 433 -25.78 7.48 -2.83
C ASP A 433 -25.03 8.61 -2.13
N GLU A 434 -25.37 8.94 -0.89
CA GLU A 434 -24.65 9.89 -0.06
C GLU A 434 -23.19 9.46 0.18
N LEU A 435 -22.93 8.15 0.43
CA LEU A 435 -21.58 7.63 0.59
C LEU A 435 -20.75 7.82 -0.68
N ILE A 436 -21.32 7.52 -1.84
CA ILE A 436 -20.66 7.69 -3.14
C ILE A 436 -20.36 9.16 -3.39
N GLU A 437 -21.32 10.06 -3.15
CA GLU A 437 -21.14 11.50 -3.32
C GLU A 437 -20.03 12.04 -2.42
N ARG A 438 -20.02 11.68 -1.12
CA ARG A 438 -18.97 12.09 -0.18
C ARG A 438 -17.59 11.55 -0.58
N ALA A 439 -17.52 10.35 -1.13
CA ALA A 439 -16.27 9.77 -1.61
C ALA A 439 -15.72 10.52 -2.84
N ILE A 440 -16.60 10.94 -3.75
CA ILE A 440 -16.26 11.76 -4.93
C ILE A 440 -15.80 13.15 -4.50
N VAL A 441 -16.57 13.82 -3.65
CA VAL A 441 -16.23 15.16 -3.12
C VAL A 441 -14.90 15.12 -2.37
N GLY A 442 -14.67 14.07 -1.58
CA GLY A 442 -13.38 13.87 -0.89
C GLY A 442 -12.22 13.66 -1.86
N ALA A 443 -12.41 12.93 -2.95
CA ALA A 443 -11.40 12.73 -3.98
C ALA A 443 -11.07 14.02 -4.75
N LEU A 444 -12.07 14.85 -5.03
CA LEU A 444 -11.94 16.20 -5.60
C LEU A 444 -11.17 17.13 -4.66
N ALA A 445 -11.58 17.20 -3.40
CA ALA A 445 -10.97 18.08 -2.39
C ALA A 445 -9.48 17.79 -2.16
N GLU A 446 -9.07 16.56 -2.41
CA GLU A 446 -7.69 16.09 -2.28
C GLU A 446 -6.93 16.05 -3.62
N ASP A 447 -7.42 16.69 -4.69
CA ASP A 447 -6.80 16.78 -6.03
C ASP A 447 -6.44 15.40 -6.64
N TYR A 448 -7.21 14.34 -6.37
CA TYR A 448 -7.02 13.04 -7.03
C TYR A 448 -7.74 12.94 -8.36
N VAL A 449 -8.80 13.68 -8.50
CA VAL A 449 -9.65 13.78 -9.67
C VAL A 449 -10.11 15.23 -9.88
N GLU A 450 -10.50 15.55 -11.08
CA GLU A 450 -10.99 16.88 -11.49
C GLU A 450 -12.39 16.76 -12.09
N GLU A 451 -13.10 17.89 -12.22
CA GLU A 451 -14.35 17.92 -12.97
C GLU A 451 -14.13 17.44 -14.41
N GLY A 452 -15.04 16.61 -14.90
CA GLY A 452 -14.93 15.96 -16.20
C GLY A 452 -14.20 14.63 -16.21
N ASP A 453 -13.55 14.22 -15.11
CA ASP A 453 -12.89 12.92 -15.05
C ASP A 453 -13.89 11.76 -14.93
N LEU A 454 -13.60 10.67 -15.65
CA LEU A 454 -14.32 9.41 -15.48
C LEU A 454 -13.73 8.62 -14.33
N THR A 455 -14.58 8.11 -13.45
CA THR A 455 -14.20 7.28 -12.30
C THR A 455 -15.01 6.00 -12.24
N VAL A 456 -14.45 4.99 -11.59
CA VAL A 456 -15.16 3.74 -11.27
C VAL A 456 -15.28 3.63 -9.75
N VAL A 457 -16.51 3.79 -9.26
CA VAL A 457 -16.81 3.73 -7.82
C VAL A 457 -17.23 2.32 -7.45
N THR A 458 -16.71 1.79 -6.34
CA THR A 458 -17.12 0.50 -5.78
C THR A 458 -17.44 0.60 -4.30
N ALA A 459 -18.49 -0.08 -3.88
CA ALA A 459 -18.97 -0.11 -2.50
C ALA A 459 -19.56 -1.47 -2.13
N GLY A 460 -19.74 -1.68 -0.82
CA GLY A 460 -20.49 -2.82 -0.27
C GLY A 460 -21.88 -2.41 0.19
N ILE A 461 -22.91 -3.12 -0.23
CA ILE A 461 -24.30 -2.94 0.19
C ILE A 461 -24.79 -4.22 0.88
N PRO A 462 -25.43 -4.13 2.08
CA PRO A 462 -25.70 -2.93 2.85
C PRO A 462 -24.46 -2.29 3.49
N LEU A 463 -24.55 -0.99 3.81
CA LEU A 463 -23.45 -0.24 4.44
C LEU A 463 -23.10 -0.85 5.81
N GLY A 464 -21.83 -0.75 6.21
CA GLY A 464 -21.34 -1.22 7.51
C GLY A 464 -21.04 -2.72 7.60
N VAL A 465 -21.38 -3.54 6.60
CA VAL A 465 -21.05 -4.98 6.57
C VAL A 465 -19.72 -5.19 5.85
N SER A 466 -18.70 -5.62 6.60
CA SER A 466 -17.37 -5.87 6.04
C SER A 466 -17.38 -7.06 5.06
N GLY A 467 -16.64 -6.94 3.95
CA GLY A 467 -16.48 -8.03 2.98
C GLY A 467 -17.60 -8.16 1.93
N THR A 468 -18.54 -7.23 1.87
CA THR A 468 -19.70 -7.27 0.97
C THR A 468 -19.56 -6.40 -0.28
N SER A 469 -18.34 -6.16 -0.79
CA SER A 469 -18.19 -5.39 -2.04
C SER A 469 -18.97 -6.06 -3.18
N ASN A 470 -20.07 -5.42 -3.61
CA ASN A 470 -21.04 -5.98 -4.56
C ASN A 470 -21.62 -4.96 -5.54
N LEU A 471 -21.14 -3.70 -5.50
CA LEU A 471 -21.56 -2.63 -6.38
C LEU A 471 -20.38 -2.08 -7.16
N ILE A 472 -20.57 -1.84 -8.46
CA ILE A 472 -19.70 -1.06 -9.34
C ILE A 472 -20.57 0.01 -10.01
N LYS A 473 -20.12 1.27 -9.97
CA LYS A 473 -20.77 2.40 -10.63
C LYS A 473 -19.72 3.16 -11.44
N VAL A 474 -19.92 3.29 -12.73
CA VAL A 474 -19.15 4.23 -13.56
C VAL A 474 -19.74 5.61 -13.36
N HIS A 475 -18.91 6.60 -13.07
CA HIS A 475 -19.35 7.93 -12.75
C HIS A 475 -18.42 8.98 -13.36
N VAL A 476 -19.00 9.92 -14.07
CA VAL A 476 -18.31 11.12 -14.56
C VAL A 476 -18.45 12.20 -13.51
N ILE A 477 -17.33 12.78 -13.11
CA ILE A 477 -17.32 13.86 -12.13
C ILE A 477 -17.75 15.16 -12.78
N GLY A 478 -18.85 15.76 -12.30
CA GLY A 478 -19.37 17.02 -12.80
C GLY A 478 -20.80 17.26 -12.34
N ASP A 479 -21.20 18.52 -12.34
CA ASP A 479 -22.56 18.91 -12.02
C ASP A 479 -23.49 18.54 -13.17
N ILE A 480 -24.37 17.57 -12.94
CA ILE A 480 -25.46 17.25 -13.84
C ILE A 480 -26.52 18.39 -13.73
N LEU A 481 -26.69 19.14 -14.79
CA LEU A 481 -27.69 20.19 -14.84
C LEU A 481 -29.11 19.62 -14.95
N THR A 482 -29.31 18.70 -15.91
CA THR A 482 -30.59 18.04 -16.15
C THR A 482 -30.42 16.82 -17.06
N SER A 483 -31.47 16.04 -17.26
CA SER A 483 -31.50 14.89 -18.16
C SER A 483 -32.76 14.87 -19.01
N GLY A 484 -32.70 14.16 -20.13
CA GLY A 484 -33.81 14.00 -21.08
C GLY A 484 -33.60 12.76 -21.96
N THR A 485 -34.23 12.75 -23.12
CA THR A 485 -34.03 11.69 -24.10
C THR A 485 -32.91 12.07 -25.05
N GLY A 486 -31.81 11.30 -25.07
CA GLY A 486 -30.67 11.58 -25.91
C GLY A 486 -30.83 11.07 -27.37
N ILE A 487 -30.18 11.75 -28.30
CA ILE A 487 -30.17 11.47 -29.74
C ILE A 487 -28.75 11.72 -30.24
N GLY A 488 -28.11 10.70 -30.81
CA GLY A 488 -26.73 10.78 -31.29
C GLY A 488 -25.81 9.74 -30.61
N SER A 489 -24.54 9.74 -31.00
CA SER A 489 -23.56 8.74 -30.55
C SER A 489 -22.26 9.33 -30.00
N LYS A 490 -22.15 10.65 -29.96
CA LYS A 490 -20.95 11.35 -29.45
C LYS A 490 -21.36 12.52 -28.56
N SER A 491 -20.75 12.61 -27.41
CA SER A 491 -20.86 13.80 -26.54
C SER A 491 -20.08 14.98 -27.11
N VAL A 492 -20.59 16.18 -26.87
CA VAL A 492 -20.02 17.43 -27.37
C VAL A 492 -20.07 18.50 -26.28
N SER A 493 -18.99 19.27 -26.14
CA SER A 493 -18.94 20.45 -25.30
C SER A 493 -18.96 21.73 -26.17
N GLY A 494 -19.67 22.75 -25.75
CA GLY A 494 -19.75 24.01 -26.46
C GLY A 494 -20.44 25.11 -25.65
N LYS A 495 -20.41 26.32 -26.18
CA LYS A 495 -21.06 27.47 -25.55
C LYS A 495 -22.57 27.44 -25.77
N VAL A 496 -23.29 27.81 -24.75
CA VAL A 496 -24.75 27.88 -24.77
C VAL A 496 -25.22 29.14 -25.49
N VAL A 497 -26.14 28.97 -26.44
CA VAL A 497 -26.95 30.03 -26.99
C VAL A 497 -28.44 29.71 -26.76
N ILE A 498 -29.12 30.56 -26.02
CA ILE A 498 -30.51 30.36 -25.63
C ILE A 498 -31.42 31.03 -26.67
N GLY A 499 -32.27 30.25 -27.36
CA GLY A 499 -33.25 30.75 -28.30
C GLY A 499 -34.09 29.69 -28.99
N SER A 500 -35.39 29.95 -29.14
CA SER A 500 -36.38 29.09 -29.79
C SER A 500 -36.81 29.60 -31.17
N THR A 501 -36.41 30.81 -31.54
CA THR A 501 -36.80 31.48 -32.80
C THR A 501 -35.57 32.05 -33.50
N LYS A 502 -35.67 32.23 -34.84
CA LYS A 502 -34.61 32.85 -35.65
C LYS A 502 -34.20 34.22 -35.09
N LYS A 503 -35.17 35.05 -34.66
CA LYS A 503 -34.90 36.37 -34.10
C LYS A 503 -34.10 36.34 -32.79
N GLU A 504 -34.27 35.31 -31.97
CA GLU A 504 -33.54 35.15 -30.70
C GLU A 504 -32.14 34.67 -30.91
N LEU A 505 -31.85 33.91 -31.98
CA LEU A 505 -30.52 33.39 -32.32
C LEU A 505 -29.71 34.35 -33.19
N GLU A 506 -30.38 35.24 -33.96
CA GLU A 506 -29.73 36.16 -34.88
C GLU A 506 -28.79 37.15 -34.14
N GLY A 507 -27.51 37.15 -34.55
CA GLY A 507 -26.49 38.01 -33.96
C GLY A 507 -25.86 37.48 -32.66
N LYS A 508 -26.33 36.34 -32.14
CA LYS A 508 -25.77 35.69 -30.95
C LYS A 508 -25.10 34.36 -31.27
N PHE A 509 -25.68 33.58 -32.18
CA PHE A 509 -25.24 32.25 -32.52
C PHE A 509 -23.96 32.29 -33.36
N GLU A 510 -22.96 31.51 -32.95
CA GLU A 510 -21.76 31.19 -33.70
C GLU A 510 -21.76 29.70 -34.09
N GLU A 511 -21.14 29.37 -35.23
CA GLU A 511 -21.02 27.97 -35.67
C GLU A 511 -20.25 27.13 -34.61
N GLY A 512 -20.83 26.03 -34.17
CA GLY A 512 -20.30 25.20 -33.13
C GLY A 512 -20.87 25.43 -31.73
N ASP A 513 -21.74 26.40 -31.55
CA ASP A 513 -22.46 26.61 -30.30
C ASP A 513 -23.49 25.50 -30.02
N ILE A 514 -23.90 25.39 -28.77
CA ILE A 514 -25.02 24.53 -28.33
C ILE A 514 -26.28 25.33 -28.20
N ILE A 515 -27.29 25.01 -29.00
CA ILE A 515 -28.59 25.67 -28.93
C ILE A 515 -29.40 25.09 -27.77
N VAL A 516 -29.79 25.92 -26.82
CA VAL A 516 -30.71 25.57 -25.73
C VAL A 516 -32.05 26.31 -25.95
N ALA A 517 -33.11 25.54 -26.13
CA ALA A 517 -34.42 26.08 -26.50
C ALA A 517 -35.55 25.43 -25.70
N LYS A 518 -36.69 26.11 -25.61
CA LYS A 518 -37.88 25.50 -25.04
C LYS A 518 -38.44 24.40 -25.97
N PHE A 519 -38.44 24.68 -27.25
CA PHE A 519 -38.77 23.79 -28.37
C PHE A 519 -38.12 24.38 -29.63
N THR A 520 -38.06 23.61 -30.72
CA THR A 520 -37.60 24.10 -32.03
C THR A 520 -38.65 23.87 -33.10
N ASP A 521 -38.63 24.73 -34.13
CA ASP A 521 -39.43 24.58 -35.33
C ASP A 521 -38.60 24.79 -36.61
N SER A 522 -39.26 24.81 -37.78
CA SER A 522 -38.57 24.91 -39.07
C SER A 522 -37.80 26.23 -39.27
N ASP A 523 -38.12 27.28 -38.53
CA ASP A 523 -37.51 28.60 -38.71
C ASP A 523 -36.04 28.66 -38.24
N ILE A 524 -35.62 27.72 -37.36
CA ILE A 524 -34.26 27.68 -36.85
C ILE A 524 -33.46 26.47 -37.41
N THR A 525 -33.96 25.75 -38.42
CA THR A 525 -33.30 24.59 -39.01
C THR A 525 -31.88 24.89 -39.52
N GLU A 526 -31.65 26.08 -40.11
CA GLU A 526 -30.33 26.55 -40.56
C GLU A 526 -29.31 26.72 -39.43
N TYR A 527 -29.76 27.06 -38.22
CA TYR A 527 -28.91 27.16 -37.03
C TYR A 527 -28.63 25.78 -36.46
N ILE A 528 -29.64 24.90 -36.43
CA ILE A 528 -29.47 23.51 -35.96
C ILE A 528 -28.39 22.80 -36.78
N GLU A 529 -28.37 22.95 -38.11
CA GLU A 529 -27.37 22.34 -38.99
C GLU A 529 -25.92 22.74 -38.64
N LYS A 530 -25.72 23.95 -38.10
CA LYS A 530 -24.39 24.51 -37.76
C LYS A 530 -24.06 24.41 -36.28
N ALA A 531 -25.00 23.95 -35.46
CA ALA A 531 -24.80 23.78 -34.03
C ALA A 531 -23.95 22.54 -33.73
N SER A 532 -23.19 22.57 -32.64
CA SER A 532 -22.50 21.37 -32.16
C SER A 532 -23.47 20.39 -31.47
N ALA A 533 -24.51 20.91 -30.82
CA ALA A 533 -25.61 20.11 -30.25
C ALA A 533 -26.89 20.97 -30.09
N VAL A 534 -28.01 20.31 -29.85
CA VAL A 534 -29.28 20.98 -29.51
C VAL A 534 -29.91 20.34 -28.28
N VAL A 535 -30.34 21.20 -27.36
CA VAL A 535 -31.03 20.77 -26.13
C VAL A 535 -32.39 21.45 -26.07
N THR A 536 -33.46 20.67 -25.83
CA THR A 536 -34.82 21.26 -25.69
C THR A 536 -35.49 20.82 -24.40
N GLU A 537 -36.18 21.80 -23.77
CA GLU A 537 -36.91 21.57 -22.52
C GLU A 537 -38.13 20.67 -22.73
N THR A 538 -38.76 20.82 -23.87
CA THR A 538 -39.93 20.01 -24.26
C THR A 538 -39.64 19.21 -25.52
N GLY A 539 -40.28 18.07 -25.67
CA GLY A 539 -40.19 17.22 -26.85
C GLY A 539 -39.86 15.78 -26.50
N GLY A 540 -39.90 14.94 -27.50
CA GLY A 540 -39.54 13.51 -27.46
C GLY A 540 -38.94 13.09 -28.80
N LEU A 541 -38.77 11.80 -29.04
CA LEU A 541 -38.12 11.23 -30.24
C LEU A 541 -38.82 11.63 -31.57
N THR A 542 -40.03 12.10 -31.54
CA THR A 542 -40.79 12.57 -32.71
C THR A 542 -40.87 14.10 -32.82
N SER A 543 -40.18 14.84 -31.94
CA SER A 543 -40.12 16.30 -31.99
C SER A 543 -39.32 16.80 -33.20
N HIS A 544 -39.52 18.06 -33.58
CA HIS A 544 -38.74 18.70 -34.64
C HIS A 544 -37.23 18.62 -34.35
N THR A 545 -36.83 18.91 -33.10
CA THR A 545 -35.44 18.80 -32.66
C THR A 545 -34.87 17.42 -32.91
N ALA A 546 -35.58 16.35 -32.52
CA ALA A 546 -35.15 14.98 -32.68
C ALA A 546 -34.98 14.60 -34.15
N VAL A 547 -35.94 14.96 -34.99
CA VAL A 547 -35.90 14.69 -36.44
C VAL A 547 -34.76 15.47 -37.11
N ALA A 548 -34.57 16.73 -36.79
CA ALA A 548 -33.48 17.54 -37.32
C ALA A 548 -32.12 17.03 -36.86
N ALA A 549 -31.95 16.67 -35.59
CA ALA A 549 -30.71 16.10 -35.03
C ALA A 549 -30.30 14.82 -35.76
N VAL A 550 -31.24 13.90 -36.00
CA VAL A 550 -30.99 12.67 -36.78
C VAL A 550 -30.63 12.98 -38.23
N HIS A 551 -31.35 13.97 -38.85
CA HIS A 551 -31.12 14.32 -40.25
C HIS A 551 -29.72 14.92 -40.48
N PHE A 552 -29.29 15.83 -39.61
CA PHE A 552 -27.97 16.48 -39.70
C PHE A 552 -26.84 15.71 -39.00
N GLY A 553 -27.14 14.65 -38.27
CA GLY A 553 -26.16 13.84 -37.55
C GLY A 553 -25.53 14.56 -36.35
N ILE A 554 -26.22 15.48 -35.72
CA ILE A 554 -25.78 16.23 -34.55
C ILE A 554 -26.34 15.64 -33.25
N PRO A 555 -25.59 15.73 -32.14
CA PRO A 555 -26.09 15.34 -30.83
C PRO A 555 -27.29 16.20 -30.38
N ALA A 556 -28.27 15.57 -29.73
CA ALA A 556 -29.33 16.34 -29.07
C ALA A 556 -29.85 15.65 -27.81
N VAL A 557 -30.39 16.44 -26.88
CA VAL A 557 -31.16 15.95 -25.74
C VAL A 557 -32.48 16.67 -25.72
N VAL A 558 -33.58 15.93 -25.79
CA VAL A 558 -34.95 16.46 -25.82
C VAL A 558 -35.69 16.10 -24.55
N GLY A 559 -36.60 16.99 -24.09
CA GLY A 559 -37.29 16.79 -22.81
C GLY A 559 -36.42 17.04 -21.59
N ALA A 560 -35.39 17.86 -21.72
CA ALA A 560 -34.51 18.27 -20.63
C ALA A 560 -35.20 19.28 -19.72
N VAL A 561 -35.85 18.80 -18.67
CA VAL A 561 -36.74 19.60 -17.81
C VAL A 561 -36.00 20.79 -17.22
N ASN A 562 -36.58 21.96 -17.36
CA ASN A 562 -36.13 23.25 -16.79
C ASN A 562 -34.71 23.70 -17.25
N VAL A 563 -34.18 23.16 -18.36
CA VAL A 563 -32.78 23.41 -18.80
C VAL A 563 -32.51 24.90 -19.02
N ILE A 564 -33.49 25.68 -19.54
CA ILE A 564 -33.32 27.11 -19.83
C ILE A 564 -32.99 27.91 -18.56
N ASN A 565 -33.53 27.51 -17.41
CA ASN A 565 -33.26 28.19 -16.13
C ASN A 565 -32.00 27.68 -15.41
N LEU A 566 -31.43 26.60 -15.90
CA LEU A 566 -30.24 25.95 -15.30
C LEU A 566 -28.95 26.35 -16.01
N VAL A 567 -29.03 26.98 -17.18
CA VAL A 567 -27.88 27.44 -17.97
C VAL A 567 -27.89 28.92 -18.18
N GLU A 568 -26.70 29.51 -18.35
CA GLU A 568 -26.54 30.94 -18.70
C GLU A 568 -26.07 31.09 -20.15
N GLU A 569 -26.44 32.21 -20.77
CA GLU A 569 -25.98 32.58 -22.13
C GLU A 569 -24.46 32.64 -22.19
N GLY A 570 -23.83 31.93 -23.12
CA GLY A 570 -22.36 31.88 -23.29
C GLY A 570 -21.63 30.97 -22.32
N GLU A 571 -22.33 30.33 -21.38
CA GLU A 571 -21.77 29.30 -20.52
C GLU A 571 -21.37 28.05 -21.34
N THR A 572 -20.31 27.36 -20.95
CA THR A 572 -19.96 26.09 -21.57
C THR A 572 -20.72 24.95 -20.88
N ILE A 573 -21.35 24.08 -21.67
CA ILE A 573 -21.98 22.85 -21.21
C ILE A 573 -21.50 21.66 -22.05
N THR A 574 -21.67 20.46 -21.51
CA THR A 574 -21.46 19.21 -22.25
C THR A 574 -22.78 18.46 -22.42
N VAL A 575 -23.11 18.11 -23.65
CA VAL A 575 -24.29 17.32 -24.02
C VAL A 575 -23.87 15.88 -24.26
N ASP A 576 -24.36 14.96 -23.43
CA ASP A 576 -24.20 13.51 -23.59
C ASP A 576 -25.48 12.91 -24.20
N PRO A 577 -25.50 12.63 -25.50
CA PRO A 577 -26.67 12.05 -26.15
C PRO A 577 -26.85 10.56 -25.84
N ILE A 578 -25.84 9.84 -25.38
CA ILE A 578 -25.94 8.42 -25.06
C ILE A 578 -26.62 8.24 -23.72
N GLY A 579 -26.18 8.99 -22.70
CA GLY A 579 -26.80 9.01 -21.38
C GLY A 579 -28.05 9.88 -21.28
N GLY A 580 -28.29 10.76 -22.27
CA GLY A 580 -29.35 11.76 -22.22
C GLY A 580 -29.13 12.82 -21.13
N VAL A 581 -27.88 13.15 -20.83
CA VAL A 581 -27.47 13.99 -19.69
C VAL A 581 -26.79 15.26 -20.17
N ILE A 582 -27.00 16.35 -19.44
CA ILE A 582 -26.37 17.66 -19.68
C ILE A 582 -25.53 18.00 -18.45
N TYR A 583 -24.24 18.22 -18.66
CA TYR A 583 -23.29 18.57 -17.60
C TYR A 583 -22.91 20.04 -17.68
N LYS A 584 -22.62 20.64 -16.54
CA LYS A 584 -22.02 21.98 -16.46
C LYS A 584 -20.54 21.89 -16.84
N GLY A 585 -20.06 22.87 -17.62
CA GLY A 585 -18.66 22.91 -18.04
C GLY A 585 -18.28 21.88 -19.13
N GLU A 586 -16.96 21.75 -19.37
CA GLU A 586 -16.40 20.79 -20.31
C GLU A 586 -16.15 19.45 -19.59
N THR A 587 -16.94 18.43 -19.95
CA THR A 587 -16.89 17.10 -19.31
C THR A 587 -16.55 16.03 -20.34
N LYS A 588 -15.56 15.18 -20.04
CA LYS A 588 -15.19 14.04 -20.90
C LYS A 588 -16.18 12.89 -20.69
N VAL A 589 -17.20 12.83 -21.50
CA VAL A 589 -18.15 11.70 -21.55
C VAL A 589 -17.73 10.75 -22.67
N ILE A 590 -17.71 9.44 -22.40
CA ILE A 590 -17.30 8.39 -23.35
C ILE A 590 -18.53 7.84 -24.08
#